data_ed33191dc7cd506396c49607ee6e7937
#
_entry.id   ed33191dc7cd506396c49607ee6e7937
#
_cell.length_a   1.000
_cell.length_b   1.000
_cell.length_c   1.000
_cell.angle_alpha   90.00
_cell.angle_beta   90.00
_cell.angle_gamma   90.00
#
_symmetry.space_group_name_H-M   'P 1'
#
loop_
_entity.id
_entity.type
_entity.pdbx_description
1 polymer ?
#
loop_
_entity_poly.entity_id
_entity_poly.type
_entity_poly.pdbx_seq_one_letter_code
_entity_poly.pdbx_strand_id
1 'polypeptide(L)'
;MSDKAIGFDISTITPETGAPAPDRLISGNPQFTTWNIEEAGGGIYSGIWQATPGKWRIEYDEWEYFHILEGYSVVTEDGGDAIHLRAGDRLILRPGFKGTWEVVETTRKDYVVRV
;
A
#
# COMPACT_ATOMS: atom_id res chain seq x y z
N MET A 1 -26.96 -1.52 8.79
CA MET A 1 -25.71 -1.22 9.52
C MET A 1 -25.78 0.19 10.05
N SER A 2 -25.35 0.41 11.26
CA SER A 2 -25.30 1.76 11.83
C SER A 2 -24.16 2.57 11.19
N ASP A 3 -24.16 3.89 11.43
CA ASP A 3 -23.07 4.76 11.00
C ASP A 3 -21.79 4.61 11.87
N LYS A 4 -21.83 3.71 12.87
CA LYS A 4 -20.69 3.39 13.73
C LYS A 4 -19.93 2.14 13.29
N ALA A 5 -20.36 1.49 12.21
CA ALA A 5 -19.70 0.30 11.67
C ALA A 5 -19.62 0.42 10.15
N ILE A 6 -18.40 0.31 9.62
CA ILE A 6 -18.11 0.47 8.20
C ILE A 6 -17.43 -0.79 7.71
N GLY A 7 -18.03 -1.43 6.70
CA GLY A 7 -17.44 -2.60 6.06
C GLY A 7 -16.42 -2.20 4.99
N PHE A 8 -15.42 -3.05 4.77
CA PHE A 8 -14.43 -2.84 3.70
C PHE A 8 -14.98 -3.33 2.36
N ASP A 9 -16.04 -2.67 1.90
CA ASP A 9 -16.69 -2.96 0.62
C ASP A 9 -16.39 -1.82 -0.36
N ILE A 10 -15.65 -2.13 -1.41
CA ILE A 10 -15.22 -1.15 -2.41
C ILE A 10 -16.15 -1.10 -3.63
N SER A 11 -17.23 -1.87 -3.64
CA SER A 11 -18.12 -2.00 -4.82
C SER A 11 -18.75 -0.67 -5.25
N THR A 12 -18.92 0.28 -4.32
CA THR A 12 -19.54 1.59 -4.60
C THR A 12 -18.52 2.74 -4.59
N ILE A 13 -17.24 2.43 -4.42
CA ILE A 13 -16.20 3.46 -4.31
C ILE A 13 -15.53 3.64 -5.66
N THR A 14 -15.46 4.89 -6.12
CA THR A 14 -14.68 5.25 -7.32
C THR A 14 -13.21 5.30 -6.93
N PRO A 15 -12.36 4.46 -7.52
CA PRO A 15 -10.95 4.44 -7.16
C PRO A 15 -10.20 5.65 -7.71
N GLU A 16 -9.13 6.01 -7.02
CA GLU A 16 -8.11 6.91 -7.54
C GLU A 16 -7.01 6.09 -8.19
N THR A 17 -6.45 6.60 -9.29
CA THR A 17 -5.35 5.95 -9.99
C THR A 17 -4.09 6.81 -9.91
N GLY A 18 -2.95 6.17 -10.00
CA GLY A 18 -1.66 6.85 -9.93
C GLY A 18 -0.50 5.93 -10.30
N ALA A 19 0.68 6.44 -10.08
CA ALA A 19 1.93 5.73 -10.35
C ALA A 19 3.03 6.34 -9.47
N PRO A 20 4.18 5.65 -9.31
CA PRO A 20 5.31 6.25 -8.62
C PRO A 20 5.76 7.54 -9.31
N ALA A 21 6.26 8.50 -8.52
CA ALA A 21 6.90 9.67 -9.09
C ALA A 21 8.07 9.24 -10.00
N PRO A 22 8.29 9.90 -11.13
CA PRO A 22 9.33 9.48 -12.10
C PRO A 22 10.72 9.35 -11.50
N ASP A 23 11.06 10.19 -10.53
CA ASP A 23 12.36 10.18 -9.85
C ASP A 23 12.47 9.03 -8.82
N ARG A 24 11.36 8.37 -8.49
CA ARG A 24 11.33 7.22 -7.59
C ARG A 24 11.24 5.89 -8.32
N LEU A 25 10.83 5.89 -9.57
CA LEU A 25 10.69 4.68 -10.38
C LEU A 25 12.07 4.05 -10.65
N ILE A 26 12.20 2.78 -10.35
CA ILE A 26 13.43 1.99 -10.58
C ILE A 26 13.28 1.14 -11.83
N SER A 27 12.18 0.40 -11.96
CA SER A 27 11.95 -0.46 -13.12
C SER A 27 10.47 -0.75 -13.31
N GLY A 28 10.11 -1.13 -14.56
CA GLY A 28 8.74 -1.47 -14.93
C GLY A 28 7.86 -0.25 -15.16
N ASN A 29 6.56 -0.49 -15.17
CA ASN A 29 5.54 0.55 -15.31
C ASN A 29 4.39 0.29 -14.33
N PRO A 30 4.67 0.32 -13.01
CA PRO A 30 3.65 0.01 -12.02
C PRO A 30 2.54 1.07 -12.03
N GLN A 31 1.30 0.59 -11.94
CA GLN A 31 0.11 1.43 -11.89
C GLN A 31 -0.60 1.18 -10.56
N PHE A 32 -0.97 2.25 -9.88
CA PHE A 32 -1.66 2.19 -8.59
C PHE A 32 -3.15 2.41 -8.77
N THR A 33 -3.94 1.66 -8.00
CA THR A 33 -5.38 1.88 -7.86
C THR A 33 -5.69 1.88 -6.37
N THR A 34 -6.35 2.94 -5.88
CA THR A 34 -6.65 3.10 -4.46
C THR A 34 -8.13 3.33 -4.26
N TRP A 35 -8.75 2.48 -3.43
CA TRP A 35 -10.13 2.63 -2.98
C TRP A 35 -10.08 3.09 -1.52
N ASN A 36 -10.19 4.39 -1.28
CA ASN A 36 -10.20 4.92 0.08
C ASN A 36 -11.60 4.72 0.68
N ILE A 37 -11.68 3.94 1.74
CA ILE A 37 -12.97 3.62 2.39
C ILE A 37 -13.31 4.67 3.42
N GLU A 38 -12.35 5.08 4.24
CA GLU A 38 -12.59 6.07 5.28
C GLU A 38 -11.40 7.01 5.46
N GLU A 39 -11.71 8.29 5.61
CA GLU A 39 -10.86 9.28 6.24
C GLU A 39 -11.45 9.60 7.61
N ALA A 40 -10.83 9.09 8.67
CA ALA A 40 -11.42 9.12 10.01
C ALA A 40 -11.13 10.41 10.78
N GLY A 41 -10.38 11.34 10.19
CA GLY A 41 -9.85 12.51 10.90
C GLY A 41 -8.54 12.18 11.63
N GLY A 42 -7.83 13.23 12.08
CA GLY A 42 -6.53 13.02 12.72
C GLY A 42 -5.46 12.42 11.82
N GLY A 43 -5.63 12.52 10.49
CA GLY A 43 -4.69 11.97 9.52
C GLY A 43 -4.83 10.47 9.30
N ILE A 44 -5.94 9.85 9.71
CA ILE A 44 -6.15 8.40 9.58
C ILE A 44 -6.95 8.11 8.32
N TYR A 45 -6.39 7.26 7.46
CA TYR A 45 -7.00 6.78 6.23
C TYR A 45 -6.99 5.26 6.20
N SER A 46 -8.03 4.67 5.65
CA SER A 46 -8.08 3.22 5.46
C SER A 46 -8.79 2.87 4.15
N GLY A 47 -8.38 1.77 3.56
CA GLY A 47 -8.94 1.32 2.30
C GLY A 47 -8.21 0.13 1.71
N ILE A 48 -8.33 0.03 0.38
CA ILE A 48 -7.70 -1.02 -0.41
C ILE A 48 -6.83 -0.37 -1.49
N TRP A 49 -5.65 -0.92 -1.69
CA TRP A 49 -4.68 -0.48 -2.68
C TRP A 49 -4.23 -1.66 -3.52
N GLN A 50 -4.02 -1.40 -4.80
CA GLN A 50 -3.50 -2.39 -5.73
C GLN A 50 -2.41 -1.77 -6.59
N ALA A 51 -1.38 -2.55 -6.89
CA ALA A 51 -0.33 -2.13 -7.83
C ALA A 51 0.03 -3.27 -8.78
N THR A 52 0.30 -2.89 -10.02
CA THR A 52 0.81 -3.80 -11.06
C THR A 52 2.34 -3.89 -10.99
N PRO A 53 2.96 -4.88 -11.68
CA PRO A 53 4.40 -5.12 -11.55
C PRO A 53 5.30 -3.92 -11.84
N GLY A 54 6.33 -3.80 -11.03
CA GLY A 54 7.35 -2.78 -11.11
C GLY A 54 8.06 -2.59 -9.77
N LYS A 55 9.06 -1.71 -9.78
CA LYS A 55 9.85 -1.44 -8.57
C LYS A 55 10.08 0.05 -8.45
N TRP A 56 9.94 0.56 -7.21
CA TRP A 56 10.14 1.98 -6.94
C TRP A 56 10.68 2.20 -5.53
N ARG A 57 11.25 3.38 -5.34
CA ARG A 57 11.74 3.83 -4.05
C ARG A 57 10.58 4.31 -3.19
N ILE A 58 10.58 3.91 -1.91
CA ILE A 58 9.63 4.40 -0.91
C ILE A 58 10.38 5.09 0.23
N GLU A 59 9.80 6.18 0.72
CA GLU A 59 10.26 6.91 1.89
C GLU A 59 9.03 7.29 2.70
N TYR A 60 8.92 6.76 3.93
CA TYR A 60 7.73 6.92 4.76
C TYR A 60 7.94 8.01 5.80
N ASP A 61 7.11 9.04 5.75
CA ASP A 61 6.90 9.98 6.84
C ASP A 61 5.68 9.58 7.68
N GLU A 62 4.82 8.74 7.12
CA GLU A 62 3.61 8.21 7.72
C GLU A 62 3.86 6.88 8.45
N TRP A 63 2.89 6.49 9.25
CA TRP A 63 2.79 5.15 9.84
C TRP A 63 1.74 4.36 9.06
N GLU A 64 2.06 3.15 8.64
CA GLU A 64 1.13 2.30 7.90
C GLU A 64 1.12 0.88 8.45
N TYR A 65 -0.08 0.33 8.65
CA TYR A 65 -0.34 -1.10 8.77
C TYR A 65 -1.00 -1.59 7.49
N PHE A 66 -0.56 -2.73 6.96
CA PHE A 66 -1.24 -3.33 5.82
C PHE A 66 -1.25 -4.86 5.89
N HIS A 67 -2.21 -5.41 5.16
CA HIS A 67 -2.44 -6.84 5.04
C HIS A 67 -2.54 -7.18 3.56
N ILE A 68 -1.68 -8.09 3.08
CA ILE A 68 -1.68 -8.52 1.69
C ILE A 68 -2.85 -9.46 1.47
N LEU A 69 -3.69 -9.15 0.48
CA LEU A 69 -4.87 -9.93 0.11
C LEU A 69 -4.56 -10.89 -1.03
N GLU A 70 -3.72 -10.45 -2.01
CA GLU A 70 -3.31 -11.27 -3.15
C GLU A 70 -2.02 -10.73 -3.75
N GLY A 71 -1.34 -11.57 -4.52
CA GLY A 71 -0.14 -11.21 -5.26
C GLY A 71 1.15 -11.53 -4.52
N TYR A 72 2.24 -10.96 -5.05
CA TYR A 72 3.57 -11.13 -4.48
C TYR A 72 4.35 -9.83 -4.61
N SER A 73 4.83 -9.33 -3.49
CA SER A 73 5.67 -8.13 -3.42
C SER A 73 6.88 -8.37 -2.54
N VAL A 74 7.91 -7.55 -2.76
CA VAL A 74 9.13 -7.59 -1.94
C VAL A 74 9.41 -6.17 -1.46
N VAL A 75 9.53 -6.01 -0.15
CA VAL A 75 9.86 -4.73 0.49
C VAL A 75 11.24 -4.88 1.11
N THR A 76 12.14 -3.94 0.81
CA THR A 76 13.52 -4.00 1.31
C THR A 76 13.89 -2.65 1.88
N GLU A 77 14.22 -2.61 3.17
CA GLU A 77 14.78 -1.41 3.79
C GLU A 77 16.23 -1.24 3.36
N ASP A 78 16.67 0.02 3.21
CA ASP A 78 18.06 0.33 2.89
C ASP A 78 19.00 -0.33 3.90
N GLY A 79 19.92 -1.17 3.40
CA GLY A 79 20.86 -1.91 4.23
C GLY A 79 20.28 -3.12 4.95
N GLY A 80 19.00 -3.42 4.73
CA GLY A 80 18.33 -4.56 5.35
C GLY A 80 18.08 -5.71 4.38
N ASP A 81 17.47 -6.77 4.91
CA ASP A 81 17.09 -7.94 4.14
C ASP A 81 15.74 -7.73 3.45
N ALA A 82 15.56 -8.40 2.32
CA ALA A 82 14.28 -8.39 1.60
C ALA A 82 13.19 -9.06 2.44
N ILE A 83 12.02 -8.42 2.51
CA ILE A 83 10.82 -8.96 3.13
C ILE A 83 9.89 -9.39 2.01
N HIS A 84 9.61 -10.69 1.93
CA HIS A 84 8.74 -11.27 0.91
C HIS A 84 7.31 -11.28 1.43
N LEU A 85 6.38 -10.72 0.65
CA LEU A 85 5.00 -10.51 1.05
C LEU A 85 4.06 -11.25 0.11
N ARG A 86 3.27 -12.16 0.66
CA ARG A 86 2.25 -12.93 -0.05
C ARG A 86 0.92 -12.81 0.67
N ALA A 87 -0.15 -13.31 0.06
CA ALA A 87 -1.49 -13.27 0.67
C ALA A 87 -1.45 -13.80 2.11
N GLY A 88 -2.02 -13.03 3.03
CA GLY A 88 -2.03 -13.29 4.46
C GLY A 88 -0.92 -12.62 5.25
N ASP A 89 0.13 -12.13 4.60
CA ASP A 89 1.21 -11.42 5.30
C ASP A 89 0.76 -10.02 5.70
N ARG A 90 1.21 -9.59 6.86
CA ARG A 90 0.89 -8.29 7.46
C ARG A 90 2.17 -7.62 7.91
N LEU A 91 2.22 -6.29 7.78
CA LEU A 91 3.42 -5.55 8.11
C LEU A 91 3.07 -4.16 8.62
N ILE A 92 3.93 -3.61 9.46
CA ILE A 92 3.91 -2.21 9.86
C ILE A 92 5.16 -1.54 9.29
N LEU A 93 4.96 -0.43 8.58
CA LEU A 93 6.04 0.48 8.22
C LEU A 93 5.89 1.75 9.03
N ARG A 94 6.96 2.16 9.70
CA ARG A 94 6.97 3.32 10.59
C ARG A 94 7.58 4.54 9.90
N PRO A 95 7.29 5.75 10.39
CA PRO A 95 7.97 6.95 9.92
C PRO A 95 9.49 6.78 9.94
N GLY A 96 10.13 7.21 8.85
CA GLY A 96 11.58 7.06 8.68
C GLY A 96 11.99 5.83 7.89
N PHE A 97 11.06 4.93 7.56
CA PHE A 97 11.38 3.80 6.68
C PHE A 97 11.79 4.31 5.30
N LYS A 98 12.94 3.87 4.81
CA LYS A 98 13.46 4.17 3.48
C LYS A 98 13.91 2.88 2.82
N GLY A 99 13.44 2.63 1.62
CA GLY A 99 13.77 1.40 0.91
C GLY A 99 13.09 1.32 -0.44
N THR A 100 12.78 0.09 -0.85
CA THR A 100 12.13 -0.18 -2.13
C THR A 100 10.91 -1.06 -1.93
N TRP A 101 9.94 -0.87 -2.81
CA TRP A 101 8.81 -1.78 -3.00
C TRP A 101 8.90 -2.35 -4.40
N GLU A 102 8.89 -3.67 -4.52
CA GLU A 102 8.81 -4.36 -5.80
C GLU A 102 7.55 -5.19 -5.85
N VAL A 103 6.72 -4.94 -6.87
CA VAL A 103 5.59 -5.79 -7.18
C VAL A 103 6.05 -6.79 -8.23
N VAL A 104 6.10 -8.06 -7.87
CA VAL A 104 6.44 -9.15 -8.79
C VAL A 104 5.18 -9.67 -9.49
N GLU A 105 4.12 -9.87 -8.72
CA GLU A 105 2.78 -10.19 -9.22
C GLU A 105 1.81 -9.15 -8.67
N THR A 106 0.88 -8.68 -9.49
CA THR A 106 -0.10 -7.66 -9.09
C THR A 106 -0.55 -7.91 -7.65
N THR A 107 -0.30 -6.94 -6.79
CA THR A 107 -0.49 -7.04 -5.35
C THR A 107 -1.65 -6.17 -4.91
N ARG A 108 -2.53 -6.74 -4.11
CA ARG A 108 -3.62 -6.02 -3.48
C ARG A 108 -3.46 -6.13 -1.97
N LYS A 109 -3.66 -5.02 -1.27
CA LYS A 109 -3.62 -4.99 0.20
C LYS A 109 -4.78 -4.14 0.73
N ASP A 110 -5.25 -4.45 1.94
CA ASP A 110 -5.94 -3.46 2.72
C ASP A 110 -4.93 -2.69 3.59
N TYR A 111 -5.25 -1.45 3.93
CA TYR A 111 -4.32 -0.57 4.64
C TYR A 111 -5.02 0.30 5.66
N VAL A 112 -4.28 0.65 6.70
CA VAL A 112 -4.58 1.74 7.61
C VAL A 112 -3.32 2.60 7.69
N VAL A 113 -3.44 3.88 7.37
CA VAL A 113 -2.30 4.80 7.38
C VAL A 113 -2.66 6.03 8.20
N ARG A 114 -1.68 6.52 8.95
CA ARG A 114 -1.76 7.79 9.67
C ARG A 114 -0.67 8.72 9.16
N VAL A 115 -1.09 9.82 8.60
CA VAL A 115 -0.19 10.86 8.10
C VAL A 115 0.01 11.98 9.11
#